data_39f6b27f64dbdd8f2e82da9f7d96b96f
#
_entry.id   39f6b27f64dbdd8f2e82da9f7d96b96f
#
_cell.length_a   1.000
_cell.length_b   1.000
_cell.length_c   1.000
_cell.angle_alpha   90.00
_cell.angle_beta   90.00
_cell.angle_gamma   90.00
#
_symmetry.space_group_name_H-M   'P 1'
#
loop_
_entity.id
_entity.type
_entity.pdbx_description
1 polymer ?
#
loop_
_entity_poly.entity_id
_entity_poly.type
_entity_poly.pdbx_seq_one_letter_code
_entity_poly.pdbx_strand_id
1 'polypeptide(L)'
;IDAARNAGGQDGHQGGGEPPAEGNRGAGEPAGAEGQDGGNDATRQAAVQAERQRNSDIVALCRQVGMDPAEYIRGGQTMDQVRQAAVEFMISHGGPVGTRTDDGQGDEFRNAAVDALLLRAGVPVSNPAREADSLRGMSVRDLMIECMARSGEGSTTSLLRMGKNDLWDMAVRQFLSPTASFPAILDQAIQKSIVHQYQLVPTTYDLWTSKGSLPDFKPSKAHEYTIGGGQFDKVTEGGELKHSTPDTSMNPLRKLDTYGTQFTMTREAFINDDIGFLSEMPGQYARVAKRKINKQVDEVIVKNPAVYDGVTLFEADAHKNLIATGTAPTIESVQKMMMKLLRQTDPFEESIMVQPKYILVPVGYGFLMSQLLETAQVDVEGIGSHTANALYKYRTQLQVVEEGAINALAGSSAVPWYIVGDKTTAKSVQVDYLNGVETPSFRRSEKAGYLGFVWDIWLDWGITVMDYRGIVRNNGVAIAE
;
A
#
# COMPACT_ATOMS: atom_id res chain seq x y z
N ILE A 1 26.22 55.72 -2.27
CA ILE A 1 26.31 56.56 -1.06
C ILE A 1 26.59 55.60 0.07
N ASP A 2 27.84 55.31 0.29
CA ASP A 2 28.74 55.76 1.39
C ASP A 2 28.40 55.15 2.74
N ALA A 3 29.23 54.38 3.24
CA ALA A 3 30.57 54.43 3.84
C ALA A 3 30.46 54.10 5.33
N ALA A 4 31.13 53.12 5.76
CA ALA A 4 32.50 53.05 6.25
C ALA A 4 32.67 53.07 7.79
N ARG A 5 33.49 52.13 8.23
CA ARG A 5 34.57 52.25 9.28
C ARG A 5 34.17 52.30 10.76
N ASN A 6 34.81 51.67 11.71
CA ASN A 6 36.22 51.37 12.00
C ASN A 6 36.27 50.52 13.29
N ALA A 7 37.03 49.49 13.45
CA ALA A 7 38.42 49.35 13.82
C ALA A 7 38.76 49.54 15.32
N GLY A 8 39.55 48.63 15.83
CA GLY A 8 40.54 48.74 16.88
C GLY A 8 40.10 48.13 18.23
N GLY A 9 40.81 47.35 18.90
CA GLY A 9 42.24 47.03 19.03
C GLY A 9 42.50 46.60 20.43
N GLN A 10 43.20 45.52 20.57
CA GLN A 10 44.45 45.29 21.30
C GLN A 10 44.49 45.33 22.84
N ASP A 11 45.13 44.31 23.33
CA ASP A 11 46.18 44.16 24.37
C ASP A 11 45.68 43.89 25.81
N GLY A 12 46.20 42.97 26.61
CA GLY A 12 47.48 42.31 26.70
C GLY A 12 47.80 41.96 28.17
N HIS A 13 48.68 41.04 28.38
CA HIS A 13 49.52 40.79 29.56
C HIS A 13 48.97 39.92 30.72
N GLN A 14 49.52 38.73 30.91
CA GLN A 14 50.78 38.28 31.53
C GLN A 14 50.75 38.13 33.06
N GLY A 15 51.31 37.01 33.49
CA GLY A 15 51.99 36.73 34.75
C GLY A 15 51.27 35.69 35.60
N GLY A 16 51.79 34.55 35.97
CA GLY A 16 53.13 34.12 36.30
C GLY A 16 53.13 33.65 37.70
N GLY A 17 53.62 32.39 37.95
CA GLY A 17 53.96 32.00 39.29
C GLY A 17 53.82 30.51 39.62
N GLU A 18 54.86 29.76 39.42
CA GLU A 18 55.25 28.48 40.07
C GLU A 18 56.12 28.73 41.31
N PRO A 19 56.63 27.69 41.98
CA PRO A 19 56.12 26.54 42.75
C PRO A 19 56.55 26.63 44.24
N PRO A 20 56.87 25.66 45.11
CA PRO A 20 57.36 24.28 44.98
C PRO A 20 56.79 23.22 45.98
N ALA A 21 56.89 21.98 45.69
CA ALA A 21 57.82 20.89 45.96
C ALA A 21 57.64 19.99 47.22
N GLU A 22 57.85 18.70 46.99
CA GLU A 22 58.35 17.60 47.84
C GLU A 22 57.34 16.87 48.72
N GLY A 23 57.32 15.56 48.75
CA GLY A 23 58.21 14.44 48.45
C GLY A 23 57.62 13.11 48.87
N ASN A 24 57.92 12.14 48.18
CA ASN A 24 58.82 10.99 48.32
C ASN A 24 58.27 9.62 48.67
N ARG A 25 58.60 8.69 47.78
CA ARG A 25 58.93 7.22 47.89
C ARG A 25 57.78 6.24 48.19
N GLY A 26 57.64 5.15 47.45
CA GLY A 26 58.55 4.32 46.72
C GLY A 26 57.89 3.12 46.04
N ALA A 27 58.55 2.77 45.01
CA ALA A 27 58.93 1.45 44.49
C ALA A 27 57.82 0.50 43.95
N GLY A 28 57.97 0.14 42.69
CA GLY A 28 57.58 -1.16 42.12
C GLY A 28 57.04 -1.11 40.70
N GLU A 29 57.93 -1.02 39.70
CA GLU A 29 57.65 -1.36 38.29
C GLU A 29 57.48 -2.88 38.09
N PRO A 30 56.85 -3.42 36.96
CA PRO A 30 57.22 -3.00 35.61
C PRO A 30 56.09 -2.89 34.55
N ALA A 31 56.38 -2.02 33.62
CA ALA A 31 56.17 -2.00 32.19
C ALA A 31 54.91 -2.60 31.52
N GLY A 32 54.24 -1.77 30.73
CA GLY A 32 53.52 -2.23 29.55
C GLY A 32 52.40 -1.35 29.04
N ALA A 33 52.68 -0.50 28.03
CA ALA A 33 51.80 -0.01 27.00
C ALA A 33 50.81 1.10 27.35
N GLU A 34 51.17 2.31 26.99
CA GLU A 34 50.28 3.43 26.70
C GLU A 34 49.28 3.09 25.58
N GLY A 35 48.00 3.22 25.85
CA GLY A 35 46.91 3.15 24.88
C GLY A 35 45.90 4.25 25.19
N GLN A 36 45.81 5.22 24.31
CA GLN A 36 44.88 6.33 24.27
C GLN A 36 43.44 5.97 24.71
N ASP A 37 42.99 6.43 25.85
CA ASP A 37 41.64 6.15 26.39
C ASP A 37 40.77 7.40 26.58
N GLY A 38 40.94 8.42 25.73
CA GLY A 38 40.06 9.61 25.72
C GLY A 38 38.92 9.56 24.71
N GLY A 39 38.98 8.67 23.72
CA GLY A 39 37.99 8.55 22.65
C GLY A 39 36.87 7.55 22.91
N ASN A 40 37.11 6.58 23.82
CA ASN A 40 36.17 5.46 24.04
C ASN A 40 35.03 5.79 25.01
N ASP A 41 35.23 6.70 25.94
CA ASP A 41 34.20 7.05 26.93
C ASP A 41 33.12 7.96 26.34
N ALA A 42 33.47 8.90 25.49
CA ALA A 42 32.49 9.75 24.79
C ALA A 42 31.64 8.91 23.82
N THR A 43 32.25 7.97 23.12
CA THR A 43 31.55 7.05 22.21
C THR A 43 30.65 6.07 22.97
N ARG A 44 31.10 5.57 24.11
CA ARG A 44 30.29 4.72 25.01
C ARG A 44 29.11 5.50 25.62
N GLN A 45 29.32 6.74 26.06
CA GLN A 45 28.26 7.60 26.59
C GLN A 45 27.25 7.95 25.51
N ALA A 46 27.67 8.26 24.28
CA ALA A 46 26.80 8.49 23.15
C ALA A 46 25.97 7.25 22.80
N ALA A 47 26.59 6.05 22.79
CA ALA A 47 25.89 4.79 22.57
C ALA A 47 24.86 4.49 23.65
N VAL A 48 25.17 4.71 24.92
CA VAL A 48 24.24 4.54 26.05
C VAL A 48 23.09 5.53 25.99
N GLN A 49 23.34 6.77 25.59
CA GLN A 49 22.30 7.77 25.39
C GLN A 49 21.39 7.43 24.21
N ALA A 50 21.96 7.00 23.09
CA ALA A 50 21.20 6.54 21.94
C ALA A 50 20.31 5.34 22.27
N GLU A 51 20.83 4.39 23.06
CA GLU A 51 20.05 3.22 23.49
C GLU A 51 18.93 3.60 24.47
N ARG A 52 19.17 4.54 25.39
CA ARG A 52 18.14 5.08 26.28
C ARG A 52 17.04 5.81 25.51
N GLN A 53 17.43 6.59 24.51
CA GLN A 53 16.47 7.28 23.64
C GLN A 53 15.65 6.26 22.85
N ARG A 54 16.28 5.27 22.22
CA ARG A 54 15.61 4.18 21.51
C ARG A 54 14.59 3.46 22.42
N ASN A 55 14.98 3.10 23.63
CA ASN A 55 14.11 2.42 24.58
C ASN A 55 12.93 3.31 25.01
N SER A 56 13.16 4.62 25.21
CA SER A 56 12.11 5.59 25.50
C SER A 56 11.09 5.69 24.36
N ASP A 57 11.58 5.74 23.11
CA ASP A 57 10.74 5.85 21.93
C ASP A 57 9.92 4.57 21.70
N ILE A 58 10.52 3.40 21.94
CA ILE A 58 9.81 2.11 21.90
C ILE A 58 8.70 2.08 22.95
N VAL A 59 8.98 2.48 24.20
CA VAL A 59 7.97 2.53 25.27
C VAL A 59 6.83 3.48 24.90
N ALA A 60 7.15 4.66 24.36
CA ALA A 60 6.15 5.62 23.95
C ALA A 60 5.24 5.08 22.84
N LEU A 61 5.83 4.45 21.80
CA LEU A 61 5.08 3.86 20.70
C LEU A 61 4.22 2.67 21.15
N CYS A 62 4.80 1.75 21.91
CA CYS A 62 4.08 0.58 22.42
C CYS A 62 2.93 0.97 23.34
N ARG A 63 3.09 2.03 24.16
CA ARG A 63 2.03 2.57 25.02
C ARG A 63 0.88 3.16 24.20
N GLN A 64 1.17 3.83 23.08
CA GLN A 64 0.12 4.37 22.19
C GLN A 64 -0.69 3.28 21.52
N VAL A 65 -0.05 2.16 21.18
CA VAL A 65 -0.67 1.04 20.45
C VAL A 65 -1.24 -0.02 21.39
N GLY A 66 -0.82 -0.02 22.68
CA GLY A 66 -1.24 -1.02 23.67
C GLY A 66 -0.44 -2.32 23.64
N MET A 67 0.80 -2.29 23.13
CA MET A 67 1.73 -3.41 23.09
C MET A 67 2.63 -3.45 24.33
N ASP A 68 3.15 -4.65 24.69
CA ASP A 68 4.15 -4.77 25.75
C ASP A 68 5.55 -4.37 25.22
N PRO A 69 6.15 -3.27 25.71
CA PRO A 69 7.46 -2.83 25.25
C PRO A 69 8.61 -3.76 25.66
N ALA A 70 8.42 -4.60 26.70
CA ALA A 70 9.49 -5.39 27.29
C ALA A 70 10.07 -6.42 26.31
N GLU A 71 9.25 -7.00 25.46
CA GLU A 71 9.65 -7.98 24.45
C GLU A 71 10.55 -7.36 23.38
N TYR A 72 10.18 -6.19 22.89
CA TYR A 72 10.90 -5.47 21.82
C TYR A 72 12.22 -4.87 22.30
N ILE A 73 12.27 -4.41 23.56
CA ILE A 73 13.50 -3.90 24.19
C ILE A 73 14.49 -5.04 24.42
N ARG A 74 14.03 -6.18 24.97
CA ARG A 74 14.88 -7.37 25.20
C ARG A 74 15.40 -7.99 23.91
N GLY A 75 14.57 -7.98 22.86
CA GLY A 75 14.92 -8.49 21.53
C GLY A 75 15.87 -7.58 20.73
N GLY A 76 16.24 -6.40 21.24
CA GLY A 76 17.14 -5.47 20.56
C GLY A 76 16.61 -4.93 19.24
N GLN A 77 15.28 -4.92 19.05
CA GLN A 77 14.66 -4.55 17.77
C GLN A 77 14.82 -3.07 17.45
N THR A 78 14.96 -2.75 16.18
CA THR A 78 15.06 -1.37 15.71
C THR A 78 13.69 -0.68 15.76
N MET A 79 13.67 0.66 15.81
CA MET A 79 12.39 1.43 15.79
C MET A 79 11.51 1.10 14.58
N ASP A 80 12.11 0.80 13.42
CA ASP A 80 11.33 0.46 12.22
C ASP A 80 10.68 -0.92 12.33
N GLN A 81 11.38 -1.90 12.93
CA GLN A 81 10.80 -3.21 13.25
C GLN A 81 9.65 -3.09 14.26
N VAL A 82 9.81 -2.24 15.28
CA VAL A 82 8.75 -2.01 16.27
C VAL A 82 7.56 -1.26 15.65
N ARG A 83 7.79 -0.32 14.72
CA ARG A 83 6.70 0.33 13.97
C ARG A 83 5.95 -0.67 13.09
N GLN A 84 6.66 -1.56 12.41
CA GLN A 84 6.04 -2.62 11.61
C GLN A 84 5.20 -3.56 12.50
N ALA A 85 5.75 -4.01 13.62
CA ALA A 85 5.03 -4.81 14.59
C ALA A 85 3.82 -4.06 15.19
N ALA A 86 3.93 -2.74 15.40
CA ALA A 86 2.83 -1.92 15.85
C ALA A 86 1.70 -1.81 14.79
N VAL A 87 2.05 -1.71 13.52
CA VAL A 87 1.08 -1.74 12.42
C VAL A 87 0.41 -3.11 12.33
N GLU A 88 1.16 -4.20 12.40
CA GLU A 88 0.62 -5.57 12.43
C GLU A 88 -0.27 -5.79 13.65
N PHE A 89 0.12 -5.27 14.81
CA PHE A 89 -0.68 -5.31 16.02
C PHE A 89 -1.98 -4.52 15.88
N MET A 90 -1.95 -3.30 15.31
CA MET A 90 -3.15 -2.51 15.03
C MET A 90 -4.06 -3.20 14.01
N ILE A 91 -3.50 -3.84 12.99
CA ILE A 91 -4.26 -4.62 12.00
C ILE A 91 -4.92 -5.83 12.66
N SER A 92 -4.21 -6.52 13.55
CA SER A 92 -4.71 -7.72 14.24
C SER A 92 -5.66 -7.42 15.40
N HIS A 93 -5.54 -6.24 16.03
CA HIS A 93 -6.31 -5.86 17.23
C HIS A 93 -7.30 -4.70 16.99
N GLY A 94 -7.43 -4.18 15.76
CA GLY A 94 -8.49 -3.25 15.32
C GLY A 94 -8.43 -1.84 15.93
N GLY A 95 -7.78 -0.90 15.25
CA GLY A 95 -8.01 0.55 15.31
C GLY A 95 -7.61 1.31 16.59
N PRO A 96 -7.52 2.66 16.51
CA PRO A 96 -7.06 3.49 17.63
C PRO A 96 -7.98 3.37 18.84
N VAL A 97 -7.38 3.01 19.96
CA VAL A 97 -8.03 2.82 21.27
C VAL A 97 -8.50 4.15 21.81
N GLY A 98 -9.84 4.36 21.85
CA GLY A 98 -10.43 5.31 22.79
C GLY A 98 -10.07 4.87 24.22
N THR A 99 -9.83 5.85 25.08
CA THR A 99 -9.45 5.74 26.51
C THR A 99 -9.97 4.47 27.18
N ARG A 100 -9.03 3.53 27.49
CA ARG A 100 -9.30 2.31 28.24
C ARG A 100 -9.58 2.63 29.70
N THR A 101 -10.78 2.31 30.17
CA THR A 101 -10.97 1.83 31.52
C THR A 101 -10.69 0.33 31.51
N ASP A 102 -9.86 -0.11 32.45
CA ASP A 102 -9.34 -1.46 32.60
C ASP A 102 -10.49 -2.47 32.88
N ASP A 103 -10.90 -3.18 31.82
CA ASP A 103 -11.81 -4.33 31.88
C ASP A 103 -11.26 -5.45 30.96
N GLY A 104 -10.14 -6.03 31.36
CA GLY A 104 -9.48 -7.11 30.60
C GLY A 104 -10.40 -8.27 30.21
N GLN A 105 -11.41 -8.60 31.02
CA GLN A 105 -12.39 -9.64 30.72
C GLN A 105 -13.41 -9.21 29.64
N GLY A 106 -13.72 -7.92 29.54
CA GLY A 106 -14.62 -7.40 28.50
C GLY A 106 -14.01 -7.45 27.11
N ASP A 107 -12.71 -7.18 27.01
CA ASP A 107 -11.99 -7.21 25.73
C ASP A 107 -11.71 -8.65 25.25
N GLU A 108 -11.44 -9.58 26.17
CA GLU A 108 -11.29 -11.02 25.83
C GLU A 108 -12.59 -11.60 25.25
N PHE A 109 -13.73 -11.31 25.91
CA PHE A 109 -15.02 -11.72 25.39
C PHE A 109 -15.36 -11.12 24.02
N ARG A 110 -15.08 -9.80 23.82
CA ARG A 110 -15.31 -9.16 22.52
C ARG A 110 -14.50 -9.82 21.40
N ASN A 111 -13.23 -10.06 21.64
CA ASN A 111 -12.36 -10.72 20.67
C ASN A 111 -12.84 -12.14 20.38
N ALA A 112 -13.20 -12.91 21.39
CA ALA A 112 -13.74 -14.24 21.24
C ALA A 112 -15.06 -14.25 20.46
N ALA A 113 -15.95 -13.30 20.73
CA ALA A 113 -17.23 -13.16 20.03
C ALA A 113 -17.05 -12.74 18.56
N VAL A 114 -16.11 -11.84 18.26
CA VAL A 114 -15.75 -11.46 16.88
C VAL A 114 -15.23 -12.67 16.11
N ASP A 115 -14.29 -13.40 16.69
CA ASP A 115 -13.69 -14.57 16.04
C ASP A 115 -14.72 -15.72 15.88
N ALA A 116 -15.61 -15.90 16.86
CA ALA A 116 -16.73 -16.86 16.77
C ALA A 116 -17.68 -16.53 15.62
N LEU A 117 -18.05 -15.26 15.44
CA LEU A 117 -18.88 -14.82 14.32
C LEU A 117 -18.18 -15.05 12.97
N LEU A 118 -16.89 -14.74 12.87
CA LEU A 118 -16.11 -14.96 11.65
C LEU A 118 -16.01 -16.45 11.30
N LEU A 119 -15.68 -17.30 12.29
CA LEU A 119 -15.60 -18.76 12.10
C LEU A 119 -16.96 -19.35 11.70
N ARG A 120 -18.06 -18.89 12.30
CA ARG A 120 -19.41 -19.29 11.93
C ARG A 120 -19.77 -18.82 10.52
N ALA A 121 -19.29 -17.64 10.12
CA ALA A 121 -19.47 -17.08 8.79
C ALA A 121 -18.54 -17.71 7.73
N GLY A 122 -17.69 -18.67 8.10
CA GLY A 122 -16.74 -19.32 7.18
C GLY A 122 -15.52 -18.50 6.83
N VAL A 123 -15.25 -17.41 7.55
CA VAL A 123 -14.04 -16.59 7.38
C VAL A 123 -12.92 -17.19 8.23
N PRO A 124 -11.76 -17.56 7.66
CA PRO A 124 -10.67 -18.15 8.42
C PRO A 124 -10.04 -17.12 9.37
N VAL A 125 -9.80 -17.51 10.60
CA VAL A 125 -9.09 -16.74 11.60
C VAL A 125 -7.81 -17.47 11.97
N SER A 126 -6.65 -16.85 11.79
CA SER A 126 -5.34 -17.50 11.96
C SER A 126 -5.05 -17.92 13.40
N ASN A 127 -5.45 -17.10 14.38
CA ASN A 127 -5.29 -17.37 15.81
C ASN A 127 -6.58 -16.98 16.54
N PRO A 128 -7.59 -17.88 16.59
CA PRO A 128 -8.84 -17.57 17.25
C PRO A 128 -8.65 -17.40 18.75
N ALA A 129 -9.38 -16.48 19.35
CA ALA A 129 -9.40 -16.29 20.79
C ALA A 129 -9.87 -17.55 21.51
N ARG A 130 -9.38 -17.79 22.72
CA ARG A 130 -9.52 -19.05 23.47
C ARG A 130 -10.98 -19.52 23.67
N GLU A 131 -11.92 -18.58 23.77
CA GLU A 131 -13.35 -18.88 23.97
C GLU A 131 -14.17 -18.84 22.67
N ALA A 132 -13.54 -18.55 21.52
CA ALA A 132 -14.24 -18.38 20.24
C ALA A 132 -15.04 -19.65 19.83
N ASP A 133 -14.49 -20.83 20.06
CA ASP A 133 -15.16 -22.10 19.73
C ASP A 133 -16.41 -22.32 20.58
N SER A 134 -16.43 -21.90 21.83
CA SER A 134 -17.60 -22.03 22.72
C SER A 134 -18.74 -21.09 22.31
N LEU A 135 -18.41 -19.95 21.72
CA LEU A 135 -19.36 -18.93 21.26
C LEU A 135 -19.83 -19.18 19.81
N ARG A 136 -19.14 -20.02 19.04
CA ARG A 136 -19.41 -20.27 17.61
C ARG A 136 -20.84 -20.75 17.33
N GLY A 137 -21.47 -21.47 18.27
CA GLY A 137 -22.85 -21.95 18.15
C GLY A 137 -23.93 -20.93 18.47
N MET A 138 -23.55 -19.77 19.00
CA MET A 138 -24.53 -18.75 19.41
C MET A 138 -25.09 -18.00 18.20
N SER A 139 -26.41 -17.75 18.21
CA SER A 139 -27.03 -16.86 17.24
C SER A 139 -26.61 -15.39 17.48
N VAL A 140 -26.76 -14.53 16.46
CA VAL A 140 -26.51 -13.09 16.59
C VAL A 140 -27.37 -12.49 17.70
N ARG A 141 -28.60 -13.02 17.84
CA ARG A 141 -29.54 -12.66 18.92
C ARG A 141 -29.00 -13.08 20.29
N ASP A 142 -28.54 -14.33 20.43
CA ASP A 142 -28.05 -14.84 21.71
C ASP A 142 -26.77 -14.10 22.15
N LEU A 143 -25.93 -13.79 21.19
CA LEU A 143 -24.72 -12.98 21.40
C LEU A 143 -25.08 -11.56 21.89
N MET A 144 -26.12 -10.96 21.31
CA MET A 144 -26.62 -9.65 21.79
C MET A 144 -27.12 -9.76 23.23
N ILE A 145 -27.91 -10.79 23.56
CA ILE A 145 -28.43 -11.02 24.92
C ILE A 145 -27.27 -11.19 25.91
N GLU A 146 -26.24 -11.92 25.54
CA GLU A 146 -25.05 -12.09 26.39
C GLU A 146 -24.31 -10.77 26.61
N CYS A 147 -24.16 -9.97 25.55
CA CYS A 147 -23.58 -8.61 25.66
C CYS A 147 -24.39 -7.72 26.62
N MET A 148 -25.72 -7.77 26.51
CA MET A 148 -26.62 -6.98 27.37
C MET A 148 -26.57 -7.46 28.82
N ALA A 149 -26.53 -8.75 29.05
CA ALA A 149 -26.42 -9.31 30.40
C ALA A 149 -25.09 -8.91 31.06
N ARG A 150 -24.00 -8.92 30.30
CA ARG A 150 -22.68 -8.49 30.79
C ARG A 150 -22.57 -6.98 31.02
N SER A 151 -23.32 -6.17 30.27
CA SER A 151 -23.42 -4.73 30.50
C SER A 151 -24.40 -4.33 31.65
N GLY A 152 -25.05 -5.32 32.25
CA GLY A 152 -25.96 -5.09 33.41
C GLY A 152 -27.38 -4.65 33.03
N GLU A 153 -27.77 -4.73 31.78
CA GLU A 153 -29.11 -4.35 31.29
C GLU A 153 -30.21 -5.40 31.55
N GLY A 154 -29.88 -6.48 32.24
CA GLY A 154 -30.82 -7.51 32.63
C GLY A 154 -30.15 -8.87 32.83
N SER A 155 -30.89 -9.85 33.38
CA SER A 155 -30.37 -11.21 33.45
C SER A 155 -30.63 -11.95 32.13
N THR A 156 -29.72 -12.83 31.71
CA THR A 156 -29.85 -13.64 30.50
C THR A 156 -31.21 -14.34 30.43
N THR A 157 -31.72 -14.84 31.58
CA THR A 157 -33.01 -15.53 31.61
C THR A 157 -34.19 -14.58 31.35
N SER A 158 -34.13 -13.31 31.82
CA SER A 158 -35.19 -12.33 31.58
C SER A 158 -35.18 -11.87 30.11
N LEU A 159 -33.99 -11.65 29.53
CA LEU A 159 -33.81 -11.24 28.15
C LEU A 159 -34.25 -12.34 27.15
N LEU A 160 -33.95 -13.59 27.44
CA LEU A 160 -34.41 -14.74 26.62
C LEU A 160 -35.94 -14.88 26.58
N ARG A 161 -36.66 -14.46 27.63
CA ARG A 161 -38.15 -14.49 27.73
C ARG A 161 -38.81 -13.29 27.06
N MET A 162 -38.05 -12.28 26.67
CA MET A 162 -38.59 -11.09 26.00
C MET A 162 -39.14 -11.43 24.61
N GLY A 163 -40.17 -10.68 24.22
CA GLY A 163 -40.72 -10.73 22.87
C GLY A 163 -39.70 -10.31 21.82
N LYS A 164 -39.77 -10.88 20.62
CA LYS A 164 -38.84 -10.56 19.51
C LYS A 164 -38.86 -9.06 19.16
N ASN A 165 -39.98 -8.37 19.32
CA ASN A 165 -40.10 -6.94 19.03
C ASN A 165 -39.42 -6.09 20.09
N ASP A 166 -39.63 -6.41 21.39
CA ASP A 166 -39.00 -5.69 22.47
C ASP A 166 -37.48 -5.85 22.46
N LEU A 167 -37.02 -7.04 22.11
CA LEU A 167 -35.61 -7.34 21.94
C LEU A 167 -35.00 -6.54 20.76
N TRP A 168 -35.75 -6.39 19.67
CA TRP A 168 -35.34 -5.56 18.53
C TRP A 168 -35.20 -4.09 18.93
N ASP A 169 -36.17 -3.54 19.67
CA ASP A 169 -36.12 -2.16 20.12
C ASP A 169 -34.92 -1.90 21.06
N MET A 170 -34.57 -2.88 21.89
CA MET A 170 -33.34 -2.84 22.69
C MET A 170 -32.09 -2.91 21.82
N ALA A 171 -32.07 -3.77 20.82
CA ALA A 171 -30.97 -3.87 19.85
C ALA A 171 -30.72 -2.52 19.16
N VAL A 172 -31.78 -1.87 18.71
CA VAL A 172 -31.70 -0.53 18.09
C VAL A 172 -31.10 0.50 19.03
N ARG A 173 -31.53 0.52 20.31
CA ARG A 173 -30.98 1.43 21.31
C ARG A 173 -29.47 1.19 21.52
N GLN A 174 -29.07 -0.09 21.65
CA GLN A 174 -27.65 -0.43 21.77
C GLN A 174 -26.85 -0.05 20.51
N PHE A 175 -27.43 -0.28 19.33
CA PHE A 175 -26.77 0.04 18.07
C PHE A 175 -26.49 1.55 17.92
N LEU A 176 -27.31 2.39 18.50
CA LEU A 176 -27.13 3.83 18.55
C LEU A 176 -26.15 4.27 19.65
N SER A 177 -25.85 3.40 20.61
CA SER A 177 -24.91 3.71 21.68
C SER A 177 -23.45 3.52 21.21
N PRO A 178 -22.58 4.53 21.34
CA PRO A 178 -21.18 4.41 20.95
C PRO A 178 -20.35 3.47 21.85
N THR A 179 -20.85 3.18 23.06
CA THR A 179 -20.15 2.38 24.07
C THR A 179 -20.63 0.93 24.17
N ALA A 180 -21.71 0.58 23.47
CA ALA A 180 -22.27 -0.78 23.52
C ALA A 180 -21.35 -1.82 22.93
N SER A 181 -21.19 -2.96 23.61
CA SER A 181 -20.30 -4.03 23.22
C SER A 181 -20.78 -4.77 21.96
N PHE A 182 -22.08 -5.03 21.84
CA PHE A 182 -22.65 -5.77 20.73
C PHE A 182 -22.42 -5.13 19.34
N PRO A 183 -22.72 -3.83 19.13
CA PRO A 183 -22.43 -3.19 17.86
C PRO A 183 -20.95 -3.14 17.54
N ALA A 184 -20.08 -2.99 18.55
CA ALA A 184 -18.63 -3.00 18.35
C ALA A 184 -18.12 -4.37 17.86
N ILE A 185 -18.69 -5.46 18.36
CA ILE A 185 -18.40 -6.84 17.89
C ILE A 185 -18.80 -7.00 16.44
N LEU A 186 -20.01 -6.56 16.07
CA LEU A 186 -20.48 -6.62 14.68
C LEU A 186 -19.57 -5.82 13.74
N ASP A 187 -19.22 -4.59 14.14
CA ASP A 187 -18.35 -3.73 13.35
C ASP A 187 -16.98 -4.37 13.11
N GLN A 188 -16.36 -4.93 14.14
CA GLN A 188 -15.07 -5.61 14.02
C GLN A 188 -15.16 -6.87 13.15
N ALA A 189 -16.23 -7.67 13.29
CA ALA A 189 -16.45 -8.85 12.46
C ALA A 189 -16.62 -8.47 10.98
N ILE A 190 -17.40 -7.43 10.68
CA ILE A 190 -17.60 -6.91 9.33
C ILE A 190 -16.27 -6.39 8.76
N GLN A 191 -15.50 -5.63 9.54
CA GLN A 191 -14.21 -5.09 9.10
C GLN A 191 -13.21 -6.20 8.74
N LYS A 192 -13.02 -7.17 9.62
CA LYS A 192 -12.14 -8.31 9.37
C LYS A 192 -12.60 -9.09 8.13
N SER A 193 -13.91 -9.29 7.95
CA SER A 193 -14.46 -9.94 6.76
C SER A 193 -14.18 -9.15 5.48
N ILE A 194 -14.37 -7.83 5.47
CA ILE A 194 -14.06 -6.95 4.33
C ILE A 194 -12.58 -7.05 3.94
N VAL A 195 -11.69 -6.91 4.92
CA VAL A 195 -10.23 -6.95 4.69
C VAL A 195 -9.81 -8.29 4.11
N HIS A 196 -10.28 -9.39 4.71
CA HIS A 196 -9.99 -10.73 4.24
C HIS A 196 -10.49 -10.96 2.80
N GLN A 197 -11.74 -10.62 2.53
CA GLN A 197 -12.32 -10.77 1.19
C GLN A 197 -11.65 -9.87 0.16
N TYR A 198 -11.26 -8.65 0.54
CA TYR A 198 -10.54 -7.73 -0.34
C TYR A 198 -9.19 -8.28 -0.77
N GLN A 199 -8.46 -8.93 0.13
CA GLN A 199 -7.16 -9.56 -0.17
C GLN A 199 -7.30 -10.75 -1.13
N LEU A 200 -8.40 -11.50 -1.04
CA LEU A 200 -8.62 -12.69 -1.88
C LEU A 200 -9.01 -12.38 -3.33
N VAL A 201 -9.41 -11.15 -3.64
CA VAL A 201 -9.81 -10.80 -5.02
C VAL A 201 -8.59 -10.69 -5.91
N PRO A 202 -8.41 -11.57 -6.89
CA PRO A 202 -7.32 -11.44 -7.85
C PRO A 202 -7.55 -10.21 -8.73
N THR A 203 -6.50 -9.44 -8.94
CA THR A 203 -6.49 -8.30 -9.84
C THR A 203 -5.21 -8.29 -10.66
N THR A 204 -5.30 -7.80 -11.87
CA THR A 204 -4.18 -7.74 -12.80
C THR A 204 -3.40 -6.44 -12.68
N TYR A 205 -4.08 -5.35 -12.32
CA TYR A 205 -3.44 -4.02 -12.24
C TYR A 205 -2.32 -3.96 -11.19
N ASP A 206 -2.43 -4.66 -10.06
CA ASP A 206 -1.43 -4.69 -8.98
C ASP A 206 -0.04 -5.16 -9.47
N LEU A 207 0.00 -5.98 -10.55
CA LEU A 207 1.24 -6.50 -11.10
C LEU A 207 2.08 -5.38 -11.73
N TRP A 208 1.49 -4.59 -12.59
CA TRP A 208 2.19 -3.67 -13.49
C TRP A 208 2.06 -2.19 -13.11
N THR A 209 1.07 -1.81 -12.30
CA THR A 209 0.94 -0.43 -11.80
C THR A 209 1.78 -0.19 -10.55
N SER A 210 2.13 1.06 -10.30
CA SER A 210 2.71 1.49 -9.04
C SER A 210 1.64 1.92 -8.06
N LYS A 211 1.94 1.81 -6.78
CA LYS A 211 1.08 2.30 -5.70
C LYS A 211 1.68 3.57 -5.12
N GLY A 212 0.81 4.51 -4.76
CA GLY A 212 1.19 5.75 -4.13
C GLY A 212 0.27 6.13 -2.98
N SER A 213 0.66 7.17 -2.27
CA SER A 213 -0.11 7.74 -1.17
C SER A 213 -0.26 9.24 -1.35
N LEU A 214 -1.44 9.76 -1.04
CA LEU A 214 -1.70 11.20 -0.95
C LEU A 214 -2.33 11.50 0.42
N PRO A 215 -1.93 12.60 1.07
CA PRO A 215 -2.45 12.93 2.40
C PRO A 215 -3.84 13.58 2.35
N ASP A 216 -4.24 14.13 1.22
CA ASP A 216 -5.50 14.83 1.03
C ASP A 216 -6.06 14.72 -0.40
N PHE A 217 -7.23 15.31 -0.64
CA PHE A 217 -7.92 15.33 -1.94
C PHE A 217 -7.51 16.48 -2.85
N LYS A 218 -6.58 17.33 -2.42
CA LYS A 218 -6.12 18.44 -3.25
C LYS A 218 -5.28 17.89 -4.40
N PRO A 219 -5.45 18.45 -5.61
CA PRO A 219 -4.58 18.09 -6.72
C PRO A 219 -3.13 18.35 -6.38
N SER A 220 -2.31 17.30 -6.39
CA SER A 220 -0.88 17.37 -6.08
C SER A 220 -0.08 17.08 -7.34
N LYS A 221 0.86 17.96 -7.68
CA LYS A 221 1.81 17.71 -8.75
C LYS A 221 2.93 16.83 -8.24
N ALA A 222 3.16 15.69 -8.90
CA ALA A 222 4.32 14.87 -8.65
C ALA A 222 5.47 15.42 -9.51
N HIS A 223 6.46 16.04 -8.89
CA HIS A 223 7.65 16.46 -9.61
C HIS A 223 8.63 15.29 -9.67
N GLU A 224 8.90 14.79 -10.86
CA GLU A 224 10.04 13.91 -11.11
C GLU A 224 11.21 14.78 -11.60
N TYR A 225 12.31 14.72 -10.84
CA TYR A 225 13.54 15.43 -11.19
C TYR A 225 14.41 14.53 -12.04
N THR A 226 14.65 14.91 -13.29
CA THR A 226 15.56 14.19 -14.17
C THR A 226 16.85 14.96 -14.30
N ILE A 227 17.99 14.30 -14.08
CA ILE A 227 19.32 14.85 -14.28
C ILE A 227 19.96 14.07 -15.42
N GLY A 228 20.33 14.75 -16.49
CA GLY A 228 21.00 14.13 -17.64
C GLY A 228 22.43 13.71 -17.28
N GLY A 229 22.85 12.55 -17.79
CA GLY A 229 24.22 12.04 -17.58
C GLY A 229 25.29 12.95 -18.14
N GLY A 230 24.98 13.71 -19.20
CA GLY A 230 25.88 14.74 -19.78
C GLY A 230 26.11 15.96 -18.89
N GLN A 231 25.38 16.08 -17.77
CA GLN A 231 25.61 17.12 -16.76
C GLN A 231 26.67 16.72 -15.72
N PHE A 232 27.19 15.48 -15.81
CA PHE A 232 28.37 15.04 -15.04
C PHE A 232 29.61 15.27 -15.87
N ASP A 233 30.03 16.54 -15.96
CA ASP A 233 31.24 16.97 -16.71
C ASP A 233 32.51 16.47 -16.03
N LYS A 234 33.54 16.14 -16.87
CA LYS A 234 34.86 15.83 -16.36
C LYS A 234 35.49 17.09 -15.76
N VAL A 235 35.76 17.08 -14.47
CA VAL A 235 36.49 18.15 -13.78
C VAL A 235 37.97 17.91 -13.94
N THR A 236 38.68 18.92 -14.46
CA THR A 236 40.13 18.91 -14.52
C THR A 236 40.73 19.16 -13.14
N GLU A 237 41.98 18.75 -12.92
CA GLU A 237 42.67 18.99 -11.66
C GLU A 237 42.69 20.51 -11.32
N GLY A 238 42.09 20.86 -10.17
CA GLY A 238 41.89 22.27 -9.77
C GLY A 238 40.73 23.00 -10.46
N GLY A 239 39.87 22.27 -11.24
CA GLY A 239 38.71 22.84 -11.89
C GLY A 239 37.51 23.03 -10.97
N GLU A 240 36.63 23.98 -11.29
CA GLU A 240 35.39 24.27 -10.57
C GLU A 240 34.27 23.33 -10.99
N LEU A 241 33.47 22.85 -10.00
CA LEU A 241 32.24 22.08 -10.24
C LEU A 241 31.15 23.01 -10.77
N LYS A 242 30.59 22.67 -11.93
CA LYS A 242 29.49 23.45 -12.51
C LYS A 242 28.15 23.04 -11.87
N HIS A 243 27.28 24.04 -11.71
CA HIS A 243 25.91 23.80 -11.24
C HIS A 243 25.09 23.14 -12.36
N SER A 244 24.39 22.06 -12.01
CA SER A 244 23.48 21.35 -12.90
C SER A 244 22.02 21.69 -12.49
N THR A 245 21.18 21.98 -13.48
CA THR A 245 19.76 22.24 -13.25
C THR A 245 18.95 21.01 -13.65
N PRO A 246 18.25 20.33 -12.72
CA PRO A 246 17.40 19.21 -13.07
C PRO A 246 16.20 19.67 -13.91
N ASP A 247 15.77 18.84 -14.84
CA ASP A 247 14.50 19.02 -15.54
C ASP A 247 13.32 18.64 -14.64
N THR A 248 12.28 19.48 -14.64
CA THR A 248 11.03 19.30 -13.88
C THR A 248 9.80 19.35 -14.77
N SER A 249 9.97 19.12 -16.08
CA SER A 249 8.86 19.14 -17.05
C SER A 249 7.84 18.04 -16.79
N MET A 250 8.26 16.91 -16.20
CA MET A 250 7.40 15.79 -15.85
C MET A 250 6.68 16.08 -14.52
N ASN A 251 5.46 16.59 -14.60
CA ASN A 251 4.66 16.93 -13.41
C ASN A 251 3.20 16.44 -13.50
N PRO A 252 2.96 15.11 -13.50
CA PRO A 252 1.61 14.56 -13.55
C PRO A 252 0.77 15.05 -12.36
N LEU A 253 -0.49 15.36 -12.63
CA LEU A 253 -1.44 15.83 -11.62
C LEU A 253 -2.14 14.65 -10.97
N ARG A 254 -1.88 14.42 -9.71
CA ARG A 254 -2.46 13.35 -8.91
C ARG A 254 -3.62 13.88 -8.10
N LYS A 255 -4.73 13.16 -8.08
CA LYS A 255 -5.94 13.52 -7.35
C LYS A 255 -6.65 12.27 -6.85
N LEU A 256 -7.26 12.35 -5.67
CA LEU A 256 -8.13 11.32 -5.11
C LEU A 256 -9.60 11.66 -5.32
N ASP A 257 -10.41 10.63 -5.49
CA ASP A 257 -11.87 10.69 -5.43
C ASP A 257 -12.40 9.62 -4.47
N THR A 258 -13.51 9.91 -3.79
CA THR A 258 -14.16 8.96 -2.87
C THR A 258 -15.18 8.12 -3.62
N TYR A 259 -15.12 6.82 -3.43
CA TYR A 259 -16.10 5.86 -3.95
C TYR A 259 -16.69 5.10 -2.79
N GLY A 260 -18.01 5.11 -2.67
CA GLY A 260 -18.67 4.47 -1.54
C GLY A 260 -20.05 3.97 -1.87
N THR A 261 -20.59 3.16 -0.97
CA THR A 261 -21.94 2.64 -1.03
C THR A 261 -22.44 2.35 0.38
N GLN A 262 -23.73 2.09 0.53
CA GLN A 262 -24.33 1.68 1.80
C GLN A 262 -24.82 0.24 1.71
N PHE A 263 -24.70 -0.50 2.81
CA PHE A 263 -25.38 -1.76 2.96
C PHE A 263 -26.15 -1.80 4.27
N THR A 264 -27.20 -2.61 4.31
CA THR A 264 -28.14 -2.60 5.42
C THR A 264 -28.48 -4.00 5.85
N MET A 265 -28.49 -4.25 7.17
CA MET A 265 -29.07 -5.43 7.77
C MET A 265 -30.52 -5.11 8.15
N THR A 266 -31.45 -5.77 7.51
CA THR A 266 -32.88 -5.58 7.80
C THR A 266 -33.24 -6.19 9.15
N ARG A 267 -34.37 -5.72 9.73
CA ARG A 267 -34.94 -6.32 10.93
C ARG A 267 -35.21 -7.81 10.76
N GLU A 268 -35.65 -8.25 9.58
CA GLU A 268 -35.91 -9.66 9.29
C GLU A 268 -34.64 -10.51 9.31
N ALA A 269 -33.55 -10.03 8.68
CA ALA A 269 -32.26 -10.71 8.70
C ALA A 269 -31.73 -10.88 10.14
N PHE A 270 -31.90 -9.87 11.00
CA PHE A 270 -31.52 -9.95 12.41
C PHE A 270 -32.35 -10.98 13.18
N ILE A 271 -33.68 -10.99 13.00
CA ILE A 271 -34.61 -11.89 13.71
C ILE A 271 -34.43 -13.36 13.26
N ASN A 272 -34.14 -13.55 11.96
CA ASN A 272 -33.92 -14.84 11.34
C ASN A 272 -32.51 -15.39 11.53
N ASP A 273 -31.62 -14.62 12.16
CA ASP A 273 -30.21 -14.99 12.37
C ASP A 273 -29.46 -15.28 11.04
N ASP A 274 -29.70 -14.43 10.04
CA ASP A 274 -29.05 -14.56 8.74
C ASP A 274 -27.59 -14.11 8.82
N ILE A 275 -26.71 -15.08 9.09
CA ILE A 275 -25.29 -14.85 9.23
C ILE A 275 -24.58 -14.63 7.88
N GLY A 276 -25.18 -15.07 6.77
CA GLY A 276 -24.69 -14.81 5.42
C GLY A 276 -24.53 -13.32 5.15
N PHE A 277 -25.35 -12.50 5.81
CA PHE A 277 -25.22 -11.04 5.77
C PHE A 277 -23.85 -10.54 6.24
N LEU A 278 -23.26 -11.13 7.29
CA LEU A 278 -21.98 -10.70 7.85
C LEU A 278 -20.77 -11.17 7.01
N SER A 279 -20.92 -12.24 6.25
CA SER A 279 -19.82 -12.80 5.46
C SER A 279 -19.90 -12.46 3.98
N GLU A 280 -21.05 -12.61 3.36
CA GLU A 280 -21.21 -12.51 1.91
C GLU A 280 -21.32 -11.06 1.45
N MET A 281 -22.14 -10.24 2.10
CA MET A 281 -22.39 -8.86 1.66
C MET A 281 -21.13 -7.99 1.72
N PRO A 282 -20.39 -7.94 2.83
CA PRO A 282 -19.13 -7.16 2.87
C PRO A 282 -18.12 -7.64 1.83
N GLY A 283 -18.04 -8.96 1.63
CA GLY A 283 -17.19 -9.58 0.61
C GLY A 283 -17.55 -9.15 -0.82
N GLN A 284 -18.85 -9.07 -1.14
CA GLN A 284 -19.31 -8.60 -2.44
C GLN A 284 -18.88 -7.15 -2.69
N TYR A 285 -19.04 -6.27 -1.70
CA TYR A 285 -18.63 -4.86 -1.83
C TYR A 285 -17.12 -4.72 -2.00
N ALA A 286 -16.33 -5.50 -1.27
CA ALA A 286 -14.89 -5.52 -1.41
C ALA A 286 -14.46 -5.94 -2.83
N ARG A 287 -15.10 -6.98 -3.39
CA ARG A 287 -14.87 -7.44 -4.77
C ARG A 287 -15.24 -6.38 -5.79
N VAL A 288 -16.39 -5.70 -5.61
CA VAL A 288 -16.83 -4.63 -6.51
C VAL A 288 -15.87 -3.47 -6.49
N ALA A 289 -15.35 -3.06 -5.32
CA ALA A 289 -14.37 -1.99 -5.20
C ALA A 289 -13.08 -2.31 -5.99
N LYS A 290 -12.50 -3.50 -5.76
CA LYS A 290 -11.28 -3.92 -6.48
C LYS A 290 -11.48 -4.06 -7.99
N ARG A 291 -12.60 -4.64 -8.43
CA ARG A 291 -12.94 -4.72 -9.86
C ARG A 291 -13.11 -3.34 -10.48
N LYS A 292 -13.66 -2.38 -9.74
CA LYS A 292 -13.83 -1.01 -10.21
C LYS A 292 -12.48 -0.34 -10.43
N ILE A 293 -11.54 -0.50 -9.50
CA ILE A 293 -10.16 0.01 -9.66
C ILE A 293 -9.52 -0.62 -10.90
N ASN A 294 -9.55 -1.95 -11.02
CA ASN A 294 -8.99 -2.65 -12.19
C ASN A 294 -9.57 -2.11 -13.50
N LYS A 295 -10.90 -2.04 -13.60
CA LYS A 295 -11.58 -1.51 -14.78
C LYS A 295 -11.19 -0.06 -15.09
N GLN A 296 -11.04 0.80 -14.08
CA GLN A 296 -10.63 2.19 -14.29
C GLN A 296 -9.19 2.31 -14.76
N VAL A 297 -8.29 1.45 -14.28
CA VAL A 297 -6.90 1.38 -14.77
C VAL A 297 -6.88 0.97 -16.24
N ASP A 298 -7.63 -0.07 -16.62
CA ASP A 298 -7.73 -0.50 -18.01
C ASP A 298 -8.42 0.56 -18.90
N GLU A 299 -9.40 1.28 -18.35
CA GLU A 299 -10.07 2.36 -19.04
C GLU A 299 -9.10 3.49 -19.42
N VAL A 300 -8.15 3.82 -18.55
CA VAL A 300 -7.09 4.82 -18.84
C VAL A 300 -6.25 4.39 -20.03
N ILE A 301 -5.77 3.15 -20.08
CA ILE A 301 -4.92 2.69 -21.19
C ILE A 301 -5.70 2.48 -22.50
N VAL A 302 -6.97 2.09 -22.44
CA VAL A 302 -7.80 1.88 -23.64
C VAL A 302 -8.26 3.21 -24.22
N LYS A 303 -8.74 4.16 -23.40
CA LYS A 303 -9.24 5.47 -23.83
C LYS A 303 -8.16 6.44 -24.28
N ASN A 304 -6.91 6.19 -23.95
CA ASN A 304 -5.78 7.00 -24.37
C ASN A 304 -5.92 8.50 -24.03
N PRO A 305 -6.06 8.89 -22.75
CA PRO A 305 -6.25 10.28 -22.37
C PRO A 305 -4.99 11.11 -22.63
N ALA A 306 -5.16 12.44 -22.70
CA ALA A 306 -4.04 13.37 -22.67
C ALA A 306 -3.33 13.29 -21.30
N VAL A 307 -2.00 13.34 -21.31
CA VAL A 307 -1.16 13.32 -20.11
C VAL A 307 -0.63 14.71 -19.76
N TYR A 308 0.32 14.81 -18.85
CA TYR A 308 0.81 16.06 -18.28
C TYR A 308 1.39 17.06 -19.30
N ASP A 309 1.85 16.60 -20.47
CA ASP A 309 2.37 17.43 -21.58
C ASP A 309 1.29 17.86 -22.59
N GLY A 310 0.04 17.45 -22.39
CA GLY A 310 -1.10 17.73 -23.28
C GLY A 310 -1.20 16.82 -24.49
N VAL A 311 -0.27 15.87 -24.66
CA VAL A 311 -0.31 14.84 -25.72
C VAL A 311 -1.04 13.60 -25.19
N THR A 312 -1.65 12.82 -26.07
CA THR A 312 -2.28 11.55 -25.66
C THR A 312 -1.24 10.54 -25.18
N LEU A 313 -1.59 9.71 -24.17
CA LEU A 313 -0.69 8.73 -23.56
C LEU A 313 0.07 7.90 -24.62
N PHE A 314 -0.64 7.41 -25.63
CA PHE A 314 -0.04 6.68 -26.75
C PHE A 314 -0.06 7.54 -28.01
N GLU A 315 1.13 7.86 -28.48
CA GLU A 315 1.33 8.68 -29.64
C GLU A 315 2.57 8.16 -30.42
N ALA A 316 2.52 8.25 -31.76
CA ALA A 316 3.53 7.62 -32.61
C ALA A 316 4.82 8.45 -32.74
N ASP A 317 4.69 9.78 -32.77
CA ASP A 317 5.78 10.71 -33.05
C ASP A 317 6.35 11.35 -31.77
N ALA A 318 5.50 11.93 -30.92
CA ALA A 318 5.92 12.61 -29.70
C ALA A 318 6.39 11.61 -28.64
N HIS A 319 5.54 10.64 -28.27
CA HIS A 319 5.86 9.64 -27.26
C HIS A 319 6.57 8.40 -27.80
N LYS A 320 6.50 8.17 -29.12
CA LYS A 320 7.11 7.02 -29.81
C LYS A 320 6.71 5.65 -29.24
N ASN A 321 5.57 5.58 -28.54
CA ASN A 321 5.10 4.41 -27.81
C ASN A 321 3.84 3.76 -28.41
N LEU A 322 3.47 4.13 -29.66
CA LEU A 322 2.31 3.59 -30.36
C LEU A 322 2.73 2.83 -31.61
N ILE A 323 2.16 1.63 -31.83
CA ILE A 323 2.10 0.95 -33.13
C ILE A 323 0.70 1.25 -33.70
N ALA A 324 0.62 2.25 -34.57
CA ALA A 324 -0.66 2.74 -35.12
C ALA A 324 -1.35 1.71 -36.02
N THR A 325 -0.59 1.02 -36.88
CA THR A 325 -1.11 -0.10 -37.66
C THR A 325 -1.27 -1.30 -36.73
N GLY A 326 -2.50 -1.57 -36.30
CA GLY A 326 -2.80 -2.67 -35.38
C GLY A 326 -2.51 -4.02 -36.00
N THR A 327 -1.96 -4.91 -35.20
CA THR A 327 -1.65 -6.29 -35.56
C THR A 327 -2.01 -7.25 -34.45
N ALA A 328 -2.33 -8.49 -34.78
CA ALA A 328 -2.36 -9.56 -33.80
C ALA A 328 -0.94 -9.80 -33.26
N PRO A 329 -0.79 -10.46 -32.10
CA PRO A 329 0.52 -10.85 -31.58
C PRO A 329 1.29 -11.74 -32.58
N THR A 330 2.46 -11.27 -32.99
CA THR A 330 3.42 -11.99 -33.81
C THR A 330 4.82 -11.73 -33.28
N ILE A 331 5.80 -12.55 -33.65
CA ILE A 331 7.20 -12.35 -33.26
C ILE A 331 7.67 -10.94 -33.65
N GLU A 332 7.35 -10.51 -34.84
CA GLU A 332 7.74 -9.20 -35.38
C GLU A 332 7.06 -8.05 -34.62
N SER A 333 5.76 -8.16 -34.33
CA SER A 333 5.03 -7.12 -33.60
C SER A 333 5.53 -6.97 -32.17
N VAL A 334 5.78 -8.08 -31.46
CA VAL A 334 6.38 -8.07 -30.12
C VAL A 334 7.77 -7.46 -30.15
N GLN A 335 8.61 -7.84 -31.10
CA GLN A 335 9.95 -7.29 -31.27
C GLN A 335 9.92 -5.77 -31.51
N LYS A 336 9.02 -5.29 -32.38
CA LYS A 336 8.86 -3.83 -32.64
C LYS A 336 8.44 -3.07 -31.39
N MET A 337 7.52 -3.61 -30.60
CA MET A 337 7.08 -2.99 -29.37
C MET A 337 8.20 -2.97 -28.32
N MET A 338 8.92 -4.07 -28.15
CA MET A 338 10.07 -4.13 -27.24
C MET A 338 11.16 -3.13 -27.65
N MET A 339 11.44 -2.99 -28.94
CA MET A 339 12.40 -1.99 -29.44
C MET A 339 11.93 -0.56 -29.14
N LYS A 340 10.62 -0.25 -29.28
CA LYS A 340 10.10 1.06 -28.93
C LYS A 340 10.27 1.35 -27.44
N LEU A 341 10.05 0.36 -26.56
CA LEU A 341 10.24 0.50 -25.13
C LEU A 341 11.71 0.72 -24.74
N LEU A 342 12.61 -0.08 -25.29
CA LEU A 342 14.06 0.00 -25.02
C LEU A 342 14.72 1.27 -25.58
N ARG A 343 14.11 1.89 -26.60
CA ARG A 343 14.59 3.15 -27.21
C ARG A 343 14.01 4.40 -26.58
N GLN A 344 13.26 4.29 -25.51
CA GLN A 344 12.77 5.46 -24.80
C GLN A 344 13.93 6.26 -24.20
N THR A 345 13.79 7.57 -24.26
CA THR A 345 14.80 8.52 -23.77
C THR A 345 14.23 9.40 -22.67
N ASP A 346 15.11 9.95 -21.88
CA ASP A 346 14.78 10.98 -20.91
C ASP A 346 14.59 12.35 -21.61
N PRO A 347 14.24 13.45 -20.86
CA PRO A 347 14.13 14.79 -21.43
C PRO A 347 15.43 15.36 -22.01
N PHE A 348 16.58 14.75 -21.71
CA PHE A 348 17.90 15.10 -22.23
C PHE A 348 18.32 14.25 -23.43
N GLU A 349 17.38 13.46 -24.00
CA GLU A 349 17.59 12.51 -25.11
C GLU A 349 18.54 11.34 -24.78
N GLU A 350 18.81 11.09 -23.49
CA GLU A 350 19.60 9.93 -23.06
C GLU A 350 18.73 8.67 -22.95
N SER A 351 19.29 7.51 -23.26
CA SER A 351 18.56 6.24 -23.20
C SER A 351 18.36 5.78 -21.77
N ILE A 352 17.09 5.57 -21.37
CA ILE A 352 16.72 5.05 -20.06
C ILE A 352 16.61 3.52 -20.03
N MET A 353 16.64 2.86 -21.18
CA MET A 353 16.63 1.39 -21.35
C MET A 353 15.56 0.69 -20.49
N VAL A 354 14.28 1.09 -20.62
CA VAL A 354 13.17 0.48 -19.92
C VAL A 354 13.03 -0.99 -20.29
N GLN A 355 13.24 -1.89 -19.33
CA GLN A 355 13.16 -3.33 -19.56
C GLN A 355 11.70 -3.78 -19.62
N PRO A 356 11.28 -4.51 -20.69
CA PRO A 356 9.94 -5.07 -20.79
C PRO A 356 9.75 -6.16 -19.73
N LYS A 357 8.59 -6.17 -19.08
CA LYS A 357 8.29 -7.11 -18.00
C LYS A 357 6.92 -7.76 -18.13
N TYR A 358 5.90 -7.01 -18.52
CA TYR A 358 4.54 -7.51 -18.67
C TYR A 358 4.03 -7.31 -20.08
N ILE A 359 3.26 -8.30 -20.54
CA ILE A 359 2.51 -8.20 -21.79
C ILE A 359 1.02 -8.27 -21.42
N LEU A 360 0.31 -7.15 -21.53
CA LEU A 360 -1.13 -7.09 -21.27
C LEU A 360 -1.86 -7.41 -22.57
N VAL A 361 -2.64 -8.46 -22.56
CA VAL A 361 -3.39 -8.92 -23.72
C VAL A 361 -4.88 -9.04 -23.41
N PRO A 362 -5.76 -8.74 -24.37
CA PRO A 362 -7.17 -9.07 -24.27
C PRO A 362 -7.37 -10.58 -24.25
N VAL A 363 -8.49 -11.04 -23.72
CA VAL A 363 -8.92 -12.45 -23.83
C VAL A 363 -9.03 -12.82 -25.30
N GLY A 364 -8.41 -13.94 -25.68
CA GLY A 364 -8.27 -14.40 -27.03
C GLY A 364 -6.85 -14.31 -27.59
N TYR A 365 -5.98 -13.46 -27.01
CA TYR A 365 -4.57 -13.38 -27.40
C TYR A 365 -3.62 -14.08 -26.42
N GLY A 366 -4.08 -14.42 -25.21
CA GLY A 366 -3.22 -15.01 -24.17
C GLY A 366 -2.61 -16.34 -24.59
N PHE A 367 -3.42 -17.24 -25.15
CA PHE A 367 -2.93 -18.52 -25.65
C PHE A 367 -1.91 -18.34 -26.78
N LEU A 368 -2.21 -17.47 -27.75
CA LEU A 368 -1.30 -17.16 -28.85
C LEU A 368 0.02 -16.56 -28.34
N MET A 369 -0.05 -15.63 -27.40
CA MET A 369 1.13 -15.00 -26.81
C MET A 369 2.00 -16.01 -26.03
N SER A 370 1.36 -16.87 -25.24
CA SER A 370 2.07 -17.93 -24.52
C SER A 370 2.75 -18.90 -25.49
N GLN A 371 2.07 -19.30 -26.56
CA GLN A 371 2.67 -20.14 -27.61
C GLN A 371 3.87 -19.46 -28.25
N LEU A 372 3.80 -18.17 -28.58
CA LEU A 372 4.91 -17.42 -29.16
C LEU A 372 6.13 -17.35 -28.23
N LEU A 373 5.94 -17.24 -26.91
CA LEU A 373 7.03 -17.18 -25.95
C LEU A 373 7.63 -18.55 -25.62
N GLU A 374 6.82 -19.61 -25.60
CA GLU A 374 7.25 -20.95 -25.19
C GLU A 374 7.80 -21.81 -26.35
N THR A 375 7.46 -21.49 -27.58
CA THR A 375 7.94 -22.22 -28.72
C THR A 375 9.40 -21.91 -29.00
N ALA A 376 10.26 -22.94 -28.96
CA ALA A 376 11.71 -22.78 -29.16
C ALA A 376 12.09 -22.58 -30.63
N GLN A 377 11.31 -23.13 -31.57
CA GLN A 377 11.55 -23.05 -32.99
C GLN A 377 10.29 -22.63 -33.72
N VAL A 378 10.43 -21.80 -34.72
CA VAL A 378 9.31 -21.30 -35.56
C VAL A 378 9.69 -21.45 -37.03
N ASP A 379 8.67 -21.66 -37.85
CA ASP A 379 8.82 -21.61 -39.28
C ASP A 379 8.64 -20.18 -39.77
N VAL A 380 9.65 -19.61 -40.37
CA VAL A 380 9.62 -18.27 -40.96
C VAL A 380 9.63 -18.41 -42.45
N GLU A 381 8.63 -17.85 -43.13
CA GLU A 381 8.52 -17.87 -44.56
C GLU A 381 9.77 -17.23 -45.23
N GLY A 382 10.44 -17.95 -46.08
CA GLY A 382 11.65 -17.51 -46.82
C GLY A 382 12.99 -17.75 -46.11
N ILE A 383 13.03 -18.25 -44.87
CA ILE A 383 14.29 -18.51 -44.14
C ILE A 383 14.53 -20.02 -43.88
N GLY A 384 13.57 -20.86 -44.22
CA GLY A 384 13.62 -22.31 -44.00
C GLY A 384 12.90 -22.74 -42.71
N SER A 385 12.59 -24.04 -42.62
CA SER A 385 11.91 -24.61 -41.46
C SER A 385 12.85 -24.71 -40.27
N HIS A 386 12.25 -24.56 -39.04
CA HIS A 386 12.94 -24.71 -37.77
C HIS A 386 13.95 -23.61 -37.42
N THR A 387 13.61 -22.36 -37.70
CA THR A 387 14.42 -21.22 -37.26
C THR A 387 14.25 -21.01 -35.75
N ALA A 388 15.33 -20.67 -35.05
CA ALA A 388 15.31 -20.39 -33.62
C ALA A 388 14.41 -19.17 -33.30
N ASN A 389 13.50 -19.32 -32.37
CA ASN A 389 12.65 -18.25 -31.94
C ASN A 389 13.41 -17.28 -31.02
N ALA A 390 13.61 -16.05 -31.47
CA ALA A 390 14.31 -15.03 -30.70
C ALA A 390 13.55 -14.61 -29.40
N LEU A 391 12.22 -14.77 -29.33
CA LEU A 391 11.42 -14.46 -28.16
C LEU A 391 11.57 -15.51 -27.06
N TYR A 392 11.96 -16.73 -27.37
CA TYR A 392 12.11 -17.83 -26.42
C TYR A 392 13.04 -17.49 -25.24
N LYS A 393 14.09 -16.70 -25.47
CA LYS A 393 15.00 -16.25 -24.41
C LYS A 393 14.33 -15.33 -23.37
N TYR A 394 13.24 -14.68 -23.75
CA TYR A 394 12.51 -13.75 -22.88
C TYR A 394 11.37 -14.40 -22.11
N ARG A 395 11.08 -15.70 -22.28
CA ARG A 395 9.96 -16.42 -21.65
C ARG A 395 9.95 -16.35 -20.11
N THR A 396 11.11 -16.24 -19.48
CA THR A 396 11.23 -16.11 -18.02
C THR A 396 11.18 -14.66 -17.54
N GLN A 397 11.39 -13.71 -18.45
CA GLN A 397 11.43 -12.28 -18.16
C GLN A 397 10.06 -11.62 -18.39
N LEU A 398 9.34 -12.05 -19.42
CA LEU A 398 8.05 -11.50 -19.82
C LEU A 398 6.92 -12.33 -19.22
N GLN A 399 6.06 -11.66 -18.45
CA GLN A 399 4.84 -12.25 -17.91
C GLN A 399 3.65 -11.84 -18.75
N VAL A 400 2.91 -12.81 -19.29
CA VAL A 400 1.64 -12.56 -20.00
C VAL A 400 0.52 -12.39 -18.98
N VAL A 401 -0.24 -11.32 -19.11
CA VAL A 401 -1.37 -10.98 -18.27
C VAL A 401 -2.59 -10.80 -19.17
N GLU A 402 -3.57 -11.69 -19.02
CA GLU A 402 -4.85 -11.58 -19.74
C GLU A 402 -5.82 -10.68 -18.96
N GLU A 403 -6.46 -9.74 -19.68
CA GLU A 403 -7.40 -8.81 -19.08
C GLU A 403 -8.69 -8.69 -19.92
N GLY A 404 -9.77 -9.23 -19.38
CA GLY A 404 -11.07 -9.20 -20.06
C GLY A 404 -11.70 -7.82 -20.12
N ALA A 405 -11.33 -6.88 -19.25
CA ALA A 405 -11.84 -5.53 -19.29
C ALA A 405 -11.41 -4.78 -20.56
N ILE A 406 -10.25 -5.12 -21.14
CA ILE A 406 -9.79 -4.55 -22.42
C ILE A 406 -10.77 -4.88 -23.54
N ASN A 407 -11.25 -6.13 -23.62
CA ASN A 407 -12.24 -6.55 -24.62
C ASN A 407 -13.54 -5.77 -24.45
N ALA A 408 -14.05 -5.68 -23.22
CA ALA A 408 -15.30 -4.99 -22.93
C ALA A 408 -15.24 -3.49 -23.22
N LEU A 409 -14.08 -2.86 -23.01
CA LEU A 409 -13.86 -1.43 -23.26
C LEU A 409 -13.62 -1.12 -24.74
N ALA A 410 -12.95 -2.01 -25.47
CA ALA A 410 -12.71 -1.86 -26.92
C ALA A 410 -13.96 -2.18 -27.76
N GLY A 411 -14.88 -3.01 -27.24
CA GLY A 411 -16.07 -3.45 -27.96
C GLY A 411 -15.73 -4.42 -29.10
N SER A 412 -16.50 -4.38 -30.19
CA SER A 412 -16.32 -5.24 -31.35
C SER A 412 -15.27 -4.74 -32.36
N SER A 413 -14.60 -3.62 -32.06
CA SER A 413 -13.55 -3.04 -32.89
C SER A 413 -12.19 -3.70 -32.65
N ALA A 414 -11.13 -3.18 -33.25
CA ALA A 414 -9.76 -3.62 -32.97
C ALA A 414 -9.45 -3.54 -31.47
N VAL A 415 -8.96 -4.63 -30.90
CA VAL A 415 -8.68 -4.74 -29.45
C VAL A 415 -7.20 -4.52 -29.21
N PRO A 416 -6.82 -3.45 -28.50
CA PRO A 416 -5.42 -3.14 -28.26
C PRO A 416 -4.76 -4.11 -27.27
N TRP A 417 -3.44 -4.23 -27.40
CA TRP A 417 -2.60 -4.94 -26.43
C TRP A 417 -1.31 -4.15 -26.17
N TYR A 418 -0.67 -4.43 -25.05
CA TYR A 418 0.37 -3.56 -24.52
C TYR A 418 1.59 -4.36 -24.05
N ILE A 419 2.77 -3.72 -24.11
CA ILE A 419 3.96 -4.16 -23.39
C ILE A 419 4.28 -3.09 -22.35
N VAL A 420 4.42 -3.53 -21.10
CA VAL A 420 4.72 -2.66 -19.96
C VAL A 420 6.10 -3.01 -19.42
N GLY A 421 6.88 -1.97 -19.17
CA GLY A 421 8.19 -2.07 -18.56
C GLY A 421 8.15 -2.32 -17.06
N ASP A 422 9.33 -2.50 -16.48
CA ASP A 422 9.46 -2.59 -15.03
C ASP A 422 9.12 -1.24 -14.38
N LYS A 423 8.18 -1.27 -13.46
CA LYS A 423 7.71 -0.09 -12.70
C LYS A 423 8.78 0.58 -11.85
N THR A 424 9.92 -0.05 -11.66
CA THR A 424 11.07 0.54 -10.95
C THR A 424 11.85 1.51 -11.84
N THR A 425 11.86 1.27 -13.15
CA THR A 425 12.55 2.12 -14.13
C THR A 425 11.64 3.22 -14.66
N ALA A 426 10.39 2.90 -14.98
CA ALA A 426 9.41 3.86 -15.45
C ALA A 426 8.02 3.53 -14.89
N LYS A 427 7.48 4.42 -14.06
CA LYS A 427 6.16 4.29 -13.44
C LYS A 427 5.08 4.72 -14.42
N SER A 428 4.54 3.79 -15.23
CA SER A 428 3.56 4.16 -16.26
C SER A 428 2.26 4.68 -15.67
N VAL A 429 1.58 3.85 -14.89
CA VAL A 429 0.31 4.18 -14.23
C VAL A 429 0.47 3.96 -12.73
N GLN A 430 -0.06 4.88 -11.97
CA GLN A 430 -0.04 4.81 -10.51
C GLN A 430 -1.45 4.86 -9.95
N VAL A 431 -1.72 4.03 -8.97
CA VAL A 431 -2.94 4.05 -8.16
C VAL A 431 -2.57 4.63 -6.80
N ASP A 432 -3.16 5.77 -6.49
CA ASP A 432 -2.96 6.48 -5.23
C ASP A 432 -4.09 6.19 -4.26
N TYR A 433 -3.75 6.07 -2.98
CA TYR A 433 -4.70 5.87 -1.90
C TYR A 433 -4.55 6.96 -0.84
N LEU A 434 -5.63 7.32 -0.17
CA LEU A 434 -5.60 8.30 0.93
C LEU A 434 -4.79 7.72 2.10
N ASN A 435 -3.70 8.42 2.48
CA ASN A 435 -2.75 7.98 3.50
C ASN A 435 -2.21 6.56 3.31
N GLY A 436 -2.24 6.03 2.08
CA GLY A 436 -1.80 4.67 1.76
C GLY A 436 -2.76 3.56 2.22
N VAL A 437 -3.99 3.88 2.62
CA VAL A 437 -4.99 2.90 3.03
C VAL A 437 -5.62 2.25 1.80
N GLU A 438 -5.23 1.02 1.51
CA GLU A 438 -5.69 0.25 0.34
C GLU A 438 -7.02 -0.48 0.58
N THR A 439 -7.42 -0.66 1.84
CA THR A 439 -8.63 -1.41 2.20
C THR A 439 -9.82 -0.49 2.42
N PRO A 440 -11.05 -0.93 2.05
CA PRO A 440 -12.24 -0.13 2.29
C PRO A 440 -12.43 0.19 3.78
N SER A 441 -12.74 1.45 4.05
CA SER A 441 -13.20 1.92 5.36
C SER A 441 -14.70 1.77 5.47
N PHE A 442 -15.21 1.58 6.70
CA PHE A 442 -16.63 1.50 6.92
C PHE A 442 -17.03 2.19 8.23
N ARG A 443 -18.29 2.58 8.31
CA ARG A 443 -18.85 3.23 9.50
C ARG A 443 -20.34 2.91 9.61
N ARG A 444 -20.81 2.69 10.85
CA ARG A 444 -22.23 2.67 11.11
C ARG A 444 -22.86 4.03 10.82
N SER A 445 -24.00 4.02 10.18
CA SER A 445 -24.81 5.21 9.95
C SER A 445 -26.26 5.00 10.36
N GLU A 446 -26.93 6.07 10.72
CA GLU A 446 -28.35 6.08 11.02
C GLU A 446 -29.11 6.64 9.83
N LYS A 447 -30.14 5.91 9.40
CA LYS A 447 -31.02 6.37 8.31
C LYS A 447 -32.44 6.51 8.86
N ALA A 448 -32.89 7.75 8.97
CA ALA A 448 -34.25 8.05 9.43
C ALA A 448 -35.31 7.35 8.55
N GLY A 449 -36.29 6.72 9.22
CA GLY A 449 -37.37 6.03 8.51
C GLY A 449 -37.04 4.64 7.98
N TYR A 450 -35.86 4.09 8.31
CA TYR A 450 -35.44 2.76 7.90
C TYR A 450 -35.41 1.79 9.08
N LEU A 451 -36.03 0.61 8.94
CA LEU A 451 -36.04 -0.46 9.95
C LEU A 451 -34.89 -1.43 9.73
N GLY A 452 -33.69 -1.07 10.17
CA GLY A 452 -32.49 -1.89 10.01
C GLY A 452 -31.24 -1.16 10.46
N PHE A 453 -30.13 -1.88 10.50
CA PHE A 453 -28.81 -1.34 10.76
C PHE A 453 -28.15 -0.98 9.44
N VAL A 454 -27.55 0.20 9.35
CA VAL A 454 -26.96 0.73 8.14
C VAL A 454 -25.47 0.94 8.34
N TRP A 455 -24.68 0.54 7.34
CA TRP A 455 -23.25 0.81 7.30
C TRP A 455 -22.89 1.47 5.97
N ASP A 456 -22.11 2.53 6.06
CA ASP A 456 -21.42 3.15 4.94
C ASP A 456 -20.08 2.46 4.72
N ILE A 457 -19.79 2.08 3.50
CA ILE A 457 -18.49 1.54 3.08
C ILE A 457 -17.93 2.44 1.98
N TRP A 458 -16.66 2.84 2.10
CA TRP A 458 -16.00 3.67 1.11
C TRP A 458 -14.52 3.38 1.01
N LEU A 459 -13.94 3.75 -0.11
CA LEU A 459 -12.50 3.71 -0.37
C LEU A 459 -12.14 4.94 -1.21
N ASP A 460 -11.01 5.55 -0.89
CA ASP A 460 -10.50 6.74 -1.53
C ASP A 460 -9.31 6.37 -2.41
N TRP A 461 -9.46 6.53 -3.73
CA TRP A 461 -8.35 6.28 -4.65
C TRP A 461 -8.37 7.22 -5.84
N GLY A 462 -7.21 7.32 -6.49
CA GLY A 462 -7.03 8.05 -7.75
C GLY A 462 -6.12 7.28 -8.68
N ILE A 463 -6.31 7.44 -9.98
CA ILE A 463 -5.48 6.79 -11.00
C ILE A 463 -4.86 7.88 -11.86
N THR A 464 -3.55 7.86 -11.97
CA THR A 464 -2.78 8.87 -12.69
C THR A 464 -1.74 8.19 -13.60
N VAL A 465 -1.63 8.68 -14.82
CA VAL A 465 -0.49 8.35 -15.68
C VAL A 465 0.71 9.17 -15.22
N MET A 466 1.73 8.49 -14.75
CA MET A 466 2.96 9.13 -14.26
C MET A 466 3.96 9.34 -15.38
N ASP A 467 4.16 8.32 -16.22
CA ASP A 467 5.14 8.33 -17.28
C ASP A 467 4.64 7.53 -18.50
N TYR A 468 4.68 8.11 -19.68
CA TYR A 468 4.31 7.45 -20.94
C TYR A 468 5.39 6.49 -21.45
N ARG A 469 6.65 6.64 -21.00
CA ARG A 469 7.81 5.87 -21.49
C ARG A 469 7.82 4.42 -21.06
N GLY A 470 7.09 4.10 -19.99
CA GLY A 470 7.03 2.74 -19.43
C GLY A 470 6.05 1.80 -20.11
N ILE A 471 5.28 2.24 -21.10
CA ILE A 471 4.23 1.45 -21.73
C ILE A 471 4.16 1.72 -23.25
N VAL A 472 4.00 0.64 -24.03
CA VAL A 472 3.85 0.68 -25.50
C VAL A 472 2.53 0.01 -25.87
N ARG A 473 1.77 0.62 -26.76
CA ARG A 473 0.49 0.13 -27.27
C ARG A 473 0.61 -0.35 -28.72
N ASN A 474 -0.01 -1.48 -29.00
CA ASN A 474 -0.40 -1.90 -30.35
C ASN A 474 -1.93 -1.81 -30.45
N ASN A 475 -2.42 -1.17 -31.49
CA ASN A 475 -3.88 -1.00 -31.65
C ASN A 475 -4.62 -2.31 -31.89
N GLY A 476 -3.90 -3.41 -32.16
CA GLY A 476 -4.47 -4.73 -32.37
C GLY A 476 -5.37 -4.83 -33.61
N VAL A 477 -6.05 -5.94 -33.71
CA VAL A 477 -7.11 -6.19 -34.71
C VAL A 477 -8.34 -6.75 -34.00
N ALA A 478 -9.45 -6.83 -34.72
CA ALA A 478 -10.64 -7.49 -34.19
C ALA A 478 -10.32 -8.98 -33.90
N ILE A 479 -10.73 -9.45 -32.72
CA ILE A 479 -10.58 -10.85 -32.33
C ILE A 479 -11.84 -11.55 -32.84
N ALA A 480 -11.65 -12.55 -33.72
CA ALA A 480 -12.74 -13.42 -34.16
C ALA A 480 -13.16 -14.31 -32.98
N GLU A 481 -14.47 -14.43 -32.73
CA GLU A 481 -15.05 -15.36 -31.77
C GLU A 481 -14.94 -16.81 -32.22
#